data_dfed773b18de07f7b3df7eab8f0c8748
#
_entry.id   dfed773b18de07f7b3df7eab8f0c8748
#
_cell.length_a   1.000
_cell.length_b   1.000
_cell.length_c   1.000
_cell.angle_alpha   90.00
_cell.angle_beta   90.00
_cell.angle_gamma   90.00
#
_symmetry.space_group_name_H-M   'P 1'
#
loop_
_entity.id
_entity.type
_entity.pdbx_description
1 polymer ?
#
loop_
_entity_poly.entity_id
_entity_poly.type
_entity_poly.pdbx_seq_one_letter_code
_entity_poly.pdbx_strand_id
1 'polypeptide(L)'
;MNNNLNLLSRNTAIIVFFVFASAYFTSTLIRAITATLSPTLTVEFQLEARELGLLAGGYFLGFAIMQLPNGYWLDKFGPKKVILFLMSVAVISCFIFSISNNFFSLLISRFFIGVGVSACLIAPLTGYREWLAANMQQRANAWMLMSGALGMLASTLPVQLLLPIIGWRSVFIVLGILIVISFIFILFFSPSFTNLENKNENTKVSFFANYLEIWKNPYFRSLTPIGFFNYGGLVAIITLWAGPWMTQVSGYNPLQSATGLFWLHFTMLIAFGLWGLINPYILKKGITADKIITYGLPSSLIVLLFIIYSGSNAGALHWTLFCVSSIFASLTQPAIGLHFSSNVAGKALSAYNLVIFLGVFVVQWGIGIIIDVIKSFGFDNLIAYQGAFFVFFICCTGSYIYFLTNKANH
;
A
#
# COMPACT_ATOMS: atom_id res chain seq x y z
N MET A 1 28.40 3.47 26.22
CA MET A 1 28.80 2.04 26.28
C MET A 1 27.80 1.33 27.18
N ASN A 2 27.09 0.34 26.70
CA ASN A 2 26.14 -0.65 27.25
C ASN A 2 24.77 -0.66 26.54
N ASN A 3 24.79 -0.80 25.19
CA ASN A 3 23.56 -1.00 24.40
C ASN A 3 23.25 -2.49 24.09
N ASN A 4 23.92 -3.43 24.77
CA ASN A 4 23.79 -4.87 24.43
C ASN A 4 22.81 -5.67 25.32
N LEU A 5 22.14 -5.04 26.28
CA LEU A 5 21.32 -5.75 27.27
C LEU A 5 19.93 -6.21 26.77
N ASN A 6 19.46 -5.71 25.62
CA ASN A 6 18.10 -5.99 25.11
C ASN A 6 18.07 -6.75 23.77
N LEU A 7 19.23 -7.18 23.24
CA LEU A 7 19.25 -7.88 21.97
C LEU A 7 18.74 -9.30 22.12
N LEU A 8 17.83 -9.71 21.23
CA LEU A 8 17.30 -11.07 21.21
C LEU A 8 18.36 -12.08 20.75
N SER A 9 18.30 -13.28 21.32
CA SER A 9 19.02 -14.43 20.77
C SER A 9 18.58 -14.68 19.32
N ARG A 10 19.46 -15.28 18.51
CA ARG A 10 19.18 -15.55 17.09
C ARG A 10 17.86 -16.32 16.88
N ASN A 11 17.61 -17.35 17.70
CA ASN A 11 16.41 -18.17 17.58
C ASN A 11 15.15 -17.38 17.94
N THR A 12 15.19 -16.60 19.01
CA THR A 12 14.07 -15.72 19.41
C THR A 12 13.82 -14.67 18.35
N ALA A 13 14.86 -14.06 17.77
CA ALA A 13 14.74 -13.07 16.70
C ALA A 13 14.05 -13.65 15.46
N ILE A 14 14.35 -14.90 15.08
CA ILE A 14 13.69 -15.60 13.97
C ILE A 14 12.21 -15.82 14.27
N ILE A 15 11.87 -16.28 15.47
CA ILE A 15 10.46 -16.49 15.89
C ILE A 15 9.71 -15.16 15.82
N VAL A 16 10.24 -14.10 16.44
CA VAL A 16 9.64 -12.76 16.43
C VAL A 16 9.44 -12.24 15.00
N PHE A 17 10.44 -12.47 14.13
CA PHE A 17 10.32 -12.11 12.72
C PHE A 17 9.13 -12.80 12.04
N PHE A 18 9.01 -14.14 12.14
CA PHE A 18 7.93 -14.86 11.47
C PHE A 18 6.54 -14.51 12.01
N VAL A 19 6.45 -14.24 13.30
CA VAL A 19 5.20 -13.78 13.94
C VAL A 19 4.70 -12.46 13.36
N PHE A 20 5.59 -11.47 13.20
CA PHE A 20 5.22 -10.19 12.57
C PHE A 20 5.05 -10.31 11.04
N ALA A 21 5.85 -11.15 10.40
CA ALA A 21 5.76 -11.40 8.97
C ALA A 21 4.42 -12.03 8.57
N SER A 22 3.86 -12.94 9.40
CA SER A 22 2.51 -13.51 9.17
C SER A 22 1.41 -12.45 9.26
N ALA A 23 1.50 -11.53 10.22
CA ALA A 23 0.55 -10.42 10.34
C ALA A 23 0.63 -9.47 9.14
N TYR A 24 1.84 -9.14 8.68
CA TYR A 24 2.03 -8.27 7.52
C TYR A 24 1.62 -8.94 6.21
N PHE A 25 1.92 -10.24 6.04
CA PHE A 25 1.44 -11.05 4.92
C PHE A 25 -0.09 -10.98 4.81
N THR A 26 -0.81 -11.25 5.90
CA THR A 26 -2.27 -11.23 5.94
C THR A 26 -2.81 -9.81 5.67
N SER A 27 -2.16 -8.78 6.21
CA SER A 27 -2.51 -7.37 5.96
C SER A 27 -2.45 -7.02 4.47
N THR A 28 -1.39 -7.43 3.77
CA THR A 28 -1.22 -7.11 2.34
C THR A 28 -2.09 -7.99 1.45
N LEU A 29 -2.38 -9.22 1.85
CA LEU A 29 -3.36 -10.08 1.18
C LEU A 29 -4.75 -9.40 1.21
N ILE A 30 -5.22 -8.96 2.37
CA ILE A 30 -6.49 -8.25 2.51
C ILE A 30 -6.50 -6.92 1.74
N ARG A 31 -5.36 -6.25 1.66
CA ARG A 31 -5.21 -5.00 0.90
C ARG A 31 -5.54 -5.19 -0.58
N ALA A 32 -5.03 -6.23 -1.21
CA ALA A 32 -5.13 -6.43 -2.66
C ALA A 32 -6.30 -7.33 -3.09
N ILE A 33 -6.96 -8.02 -2.16
CA ILE A 33 -7.99 -9.02 -2.46
C ILE A 33 -9.20 -8.46 -3.22
N THR A 34 -9.49 -7.15 -3.10
CA THR A 34 -10.67 -6.54 -3.73
C THR A 34 -10.61 -6.63 -5.25
N ALA A 35 -9.43 -6.56 -5.87
CA ALA A 35 -9.28 -6.73 -7.30
C ALA A 35 -9.79 -8.11 -7.78
N THR A 36 -9.49 -9.17 -7.02
CA THR A 36 -9.93 -10.55 -7.30
C THR A 36 -11.41 -10.75 -7.01
N LEU A 37 -11.93 -10.14 -5.94
CA LEU A 37 -13.33 -10.26 -5.54
C LEU A 37 -14.26 -9.34 -6.33
N SER A 38 -13.72 -8.37 -7.08
CA SER A 38 -14.53 -7.35 -7.75
C SER A 38 -15.66 -7.92 -8.62
N PRO A 39 -15.49 -8.99 -9.44
CA PRO A 39 -16.59 -9.53 -10.21
C PRO A 39 -17.72 -10.09 -9.32
N THR A 40 -17.34 -10.84 -8.28
CA THR A 40 -18.31 -11.47 -7.36
C THR A 40 -19.11 -10.44 -6.56
N LEU A 41 -18.42 -9.45 -5.98
CA LEU A 41 -19.06 -8.40 -5.18
C LEU A 41 -19.92 -7.48 -6.05
N THR A 42 -19.45 -7.13 -7.25
CA THR A 42 -20.23 -6.32 -8.19
C THR A 42 -21.56 -7.00 -8.57
N VAL A 43 -21.55 -8.29 -8.84
CA VAL A 43 -22.77 -9.02 -9.19
C VAL A 43 -23.69 -9.17 -7.98
N GLU A 44 -23.19 -9.56 -6.82
CA GLU A 44 -24.00 -9.84 -5.64
C GLU A 44 -24.66 -8.58 -5.05
N PHE A 45 -23.93 -7.46 -5.01
CA PHE A 45 -24.41 -6.21 -4.43
C PHE A 45 -24.82 -5.18 -5.49
N GLN A 46 -24.80 -5.54 -6.78
CA GLN A 46 -25.13 -4.67 -7.92
C GLN A 46 -24.34 -3.34 -7.90
N LEU A 47 -23.03 -3.43 -7.58
CA LEU A 47 -22.20 -2.26 -7.38
C LEU A 47 -21.93 -1.54 -8.72
N GLU A 48 -22.13 -0.23 -8.71
CA GLU A 48 -21.61 0.67 -9.73
C GLU A 48 -20.08 0.82 -9.59
N ALA A 49 -19.42 1.38 -10.61
CA ALA A 49 -17.96 1.54 -10.58
C ALA A 49 -17.50 2.46 -9.42
N ARG A 50 -18.26 3.53 -9.12
CA ARG A 50 -17.99 4.42 -7.97
C ARG A 50 -18.08 3.69 -6.63
N GLU A 51 -19.04 2.79 -6.49
CA GLU A 51 -19.22 2.03 -5.25
C GLU A 51 -18.11 0.99 -5.07
N LEU A 52 -17.71 0.32 -6.16
CA LEU A 52 -16.56 -0.59 -6.14
C LEU A 52 -15.26 0.15 -5.80
N GLY A 53 -15.04 1.33 -6.40
CA GLY A 53 -13.90 2.19 -6.10
C GLY A 53 -13.91 2.70 -4.65
N LEU A 54 -15.09 3.08 -4.13
CA LEU A 54 -15.25 3.51 -2.74
C LEU A 54 -15.01 2.36 -1.75
N LEU A 55 -15.52 1.17 -2.05
CA LEU A 55 -15.33 -0.03 -1.22
C LEU A 55 -13.84 -0.41 -1.10
N ALA A 56 -13.12 -0.42 -2.21
CA ALA A 56 -11.69 -0.70 -2.20
C ALA A 56 -10.91 0.44 -1.55
N GLY A 57 -11.23 1.68 -1.91
CA GLY A 57 -10.63 2.89 -1.38
C GLY A 57 -10.84 3.07 0.13
N GLY A 58 -11.98 2.65 0.66
CA GLY A 58 -12.31 2.73 2.09
C GLY A 58 -11.24 2.10 2.98
N TYR A 59 -10.67 0.97 2.56
CA TYR A 59 -9.51 0.38 3.23
C TYR A 59 -8.33 1.35 3.30
N PHE A 60 -8.00 1.99 2.19
CA PHE A 60 -6.86 2.90 2.12
C PHE A 60 -7.10 4.20 2.87
N LEU A 61 -8.34 4.68 2.93
CA LEU A 61 -8.71 5.83 3.75
C LEU A 61 -8.49 5.54 5.24
N GLY A 62 -8.98 4.39 5.75
CA GLY A 62 -8.72 3.95 7.12
C GLY A 62 -7.23 3.80 7.42
N PHE A 63 -6.49 3.18 6.49
CA PHE A 63 -5.05 3.02 6.60
C PHE A 63 -4.29 4.37 6.59
N ALA A 64 -4.70 5.32 5.73
CA ALA A 64 -4.10 6.65 5.60
C ALA A 64 -4.25 7.48 6.88
N ILE A 65 -5.46 7.53 7.44
CA ILE A 65 -5.76 8.29 8.67
C ILE A 65 -4.85 7.83 9.82
N MET A 66 -4.52 6.55 9.87
CA MET A 66 -3.68 5.99 10.93
C MET A 66 -2.18 6.24 10.76
N GLN A 67 -1.71 6.78 9.63
CA GLN A 67 -0.27 6.99 9.43
C GLN A 67 0.35 7.94 10.45
N LEU A 68 -0.34 9.03 10.80
CA LEU A 68 0.17 9.98 11.78
C LEU A 68 -0.01 9.49 13.23
N PRO A 69 -1.20 8.99 13.66
CA PRO A 69 -1.38 8.42 14.99
C PRO A 69 -0.44 7.25 15.29
N ASN A 70 -0.18 6.37 14.33
CA ASN A 70 0.69 5.21 14.53
C ASN A 70 2.09 5.60 14.98
N GLY A 71 2.69 6.65 14.39
CA GLY A 71 4.00 7.13 14.81
C GLY A 71 4.03 7.50 16.28
N TYR A 72 3.07 8.31 16.72
CA TYR A 72 2.94 8.75 18.11
C TYR A 72 2.65 7.59 19.08
N TRP A 73 1.73 6.69 18.70
CA TRP A 73 1.37 5.56 19.56
C TRP A 73 2.50 4.55 19.71
N LEU A 74 3.25 4.29 18.65
CA LEU A 74 4.41 3.39 18.68
C LEU A 74 5.51 3.92 19.61
N ASP A 75 5.77 5.24 19.56
CA ASP A 75 6.75 5.88 20.44
C ASP A 75 6.30 5.88 21.93
N LYS A 76 4.99 6.02 22.17
CA LYS A 76 4.44 6.12 23.53
C LYS A 76 4.14 4.75 24.17
N PHE A 77 3.53 3.83 23.43
CA PHE A 77 3.00 2.57 23.99
C PHE A 77 3.82 1.35 23.56
N GLY A 78 4.72 1.54 22.60
CA GLY A 78 5.54 0.47 22.02
C GLY A 78 4.83 -0.39 20.97
N PRO A 79 5.62 -1.10 20.16
CA PRO A 79 5.12 -1.84 18.99
C PRO A 79 4.11 -2.94 19.34
N LYS A 80 4.35 -3.70 20.42
CA LYS A 80 3.49 -4.83 20.83
C LYS A 80 2.06 -4.39 21.18
N LYS A 81 1.92 -3.37 22.03
CA LYS A 81 0.59 -2.91 22.49
C LYS A 81 -0.21 -2.30 21.34
N VAL A 82 0.46 -1.48 20.51
CA VAL A 82 -0.19 -0.79 19.40
C VAL A 82 -0.69 -1.78 18.35
N ILE A 83 0.15 -2.73 17.92
CA ILE A 83 -0.27 -3.69 16.90
C ILE A 83 -1.39 -4.61 17.40
N LEU A 84 -1.35 -5.07 18.67
CA LEU A 84 -2.40 -5.90 19.24
C LEU A 84 -3.73 -5.14 19.30
N PHE A 85 -3.74 -3.89 19.77
CA PHE A 85 -4.95 -3.08 19.79
C PHE A 85 -5.54 -2.90 18.39
N LEU A 86 -4.73 -2.55 17.41
CA LEU A 86 -5.21 -2.35 16.05
C LEU A 86 -5.65 -3.66 15.39
N MET A 87 -4.91 -4.76 15.56
CA MET A 87 -5.31 -6.06 15.03
C MET A 87 -6.63 -6.56 15.60
N SER A 88 -6.99 -6.22 16.85
CA SER A 88 -8.34 -6.57 17.38
C SER A 88 -9.45 -5.88 16.59
N VAL A 89 -9.24 -4.63 16.17
CA VAL A 89 -10.17 -3.92 15.28
C VAL A 89 -10.26 -4.61 13.93
N ALA A 90 -9.12 -5.05 13.35
CA ALA A 90 -9.12 -5.77 12.08
C ALA A 90 -9.87 -7.11 12.16
N VAL A 91 -9.67 -7.88 13.23
CA VAL A 91 -10.38 -9.16 13.46
C VAL A 91 -11.88 -8.95 13.45
N ILE A 92 -12.38 -8.06 14.31
CA ILE A 92 -13.82 -7.75 14.42
C ILE A 92 -14.36 -7.33 13.04
N SER A 93 -13.64 -6.45 12.35
CA SER A 93 -14.06 -5.92 11.05
C SER A 93 -14.05 -6.98 9.94
N CYS A 94 -13.13 -7.95 9.95
CA CYS A 94 -13.14 -9.06 8.99
C CYS A 94 -14.38 -9.95 9.20
N PHE A 95 -14.76 -10.25 10.45
CA PHE A 95 -15.98 -11.02 10.73
C PHE A 95 -17.24 -10.23 10.36
N ILE A 96 -17.31 -8.92 10.65
CA ILE A 96 -18.44 -8.07 10.22
C ILE A 96 -18.52 -8.05 8.69
N PHE A 97 -17.39 -7.92 7.98
CA PHE A 97 -17.36 -7.98 6.51
C PHE A 97 -17.94 -9.29 5.98
N SER A 98 -17.58 -10.43 6.60
CA SER A 98 -18.03 -11.76 6.15
C SER A 98 -19.54 -11.99 6.28
N ILE A 99 -20.21 -11.33 7.23
CA ILE A 99 -21.67 -11.44 7.44
C ILE A 99 -22.45 -10.27 6.82
N SER A 100 -21.77 -9.35 6.15
CA SER A 100 -22.39 -8.16 5.56
C SER A 100 -23.34 -8.51 4.41
N ASN A 101 -24.51 -7.88 4.40
CA ASN A 101 -25.57 -8.08 3.41
C ASN A 101 -25.96 -6.79 2.65
N ASN A 102 -25.24 -5.69 2.90
CA ASN A 102 -25.45 -4.42 2.22
C ASN A 102 -24.13 -3.67 2.02
N PHE A 103 -24.11 -2.75 1.06
CA PHE A 103 -22.92 -1.96 0.70
C PHE A 103 -22.34 -1.19 1.88
N PHE A 104 -23.18 -0.57 2.72
CA PHE A 104 -22.72 0.29 3.81
C PHE A 104 -21.95 -0.49 4.88
N SER A 105 -22.43 -1.69 5.24
CA SER A 105 -21.72 -2.57 6.19
C SER A 105 -20.39 -3.07 5.62
N LEU A 106 -20.33 -3.39 4.31
CA LEU A 106 -19.09 -3.72 3.62
C LEU A 106 -18.10 -2.56 3.67
N LEU A 107 -18.54 -1.35 3.35
CA LEU A 107 -17.70 -0.15 3.32
C LEU A 107 -17.13 0.18 4.70
N ILE A 108 -17.95 0.20 5.73
CA ILE A 108 -17.51 0.45 7.11
C ILE A 108 -16.51 -0.61 7.54
N SER A 109 -16.79 -1.87 7.29
CA SER A 109 -15.89 -2.97 7.64
C SER A 109 -14.54 -2.82 6.92
N ARG A 110 -14.54 -2.46 5.62
CA ARG A 110 -13.29 -2.22 4.86
C ARG A 110 -12.48 -1.07 5.44
N PHE A 111 -13.14 0.02 5.82
CA PHE A 111 -12.48 1.15 6.48
C PHE A 111 -11.79 0.70 7.78
N PHE A 112 -12.51 0.01 8.66
CA PHE A 112 -11.93 -0.44 9.93
C PHE A 112 -10.91 -1.57 9.78
N ILE A 113 -11.01 -2.43 8.76
CA ILE A 113 -9.92 -3.35 8.42
C ILE A 113 -8.65 -2.55 8.09
N GLY A 114 -8.76 -1.48 7.28
CA GLY A 114 -7.63 -0.60 6.94
C GLY A 114 -7.00 0.05 8.19
N VAL A 115 -7.83 0.56 9.11
CA VAL A 115 -7.39 1.06 10.42
C VAL A 115 -6.64 -0.03 11.18
N GLY A 116 -7.24 -1.22 11.29
CA GLY A 116 -6.73 -2.30 12.15
C GLY A 116 -5.43 -2.93 11.68
N VAL A 117 -5.15 -2.95 10.38
CA VAL A 117 -3.89 -3.51 9.86
C VAL A 117 -2.81 -2.45 9.60
N SER A 118 -3.07 -1.17 9.89
CA SER A 118 -2.19 -0.05 9.56
C SER A 118 -0.82 -0.11 10.22
N ALA A 119 -0.69 -0.75 11.39
CA ALA A 119 0.58 -0.90 12.10
C ALA A 119 1.35 -2.18 11.73
N CYS A 120 0.81 -3.10 10.92
CA CYS A 120 1.41 -4.42 10.68
C CYS A 120 2.82 -4.36 10.05
N LEU A 121 3.19 -3.28 9.35
CA LEU A 121 4.55 -3.06 8.88
C LEU A 121 5.36 -2.18 9.84
N ILE A 122 4.80 -1.06 10.27
CA ILE A 122 5.54 -0.03 10.99
C ILE A 122 5.92 -0.51 12.41
N ALA A 123 5.04 -1.25 13.08
CA ALA A 123 5.29 -1.76 14.43
C ALA A 123 6.51 -2.69 14.49
N PRO A 124 6.63 -3.75 13.67
CA PRO A 124 7.82 -4.58 13.67
C PRO A 124 9.08 -3.81 13.29
N LEU A 125 9.04 -2.90 12.30
CA LEU A 125 10.20 -2.11 11.92
C LEU A 125 10.69 -1.22 13.07
N THR A 126 9.77 -0.71 13.89
CA THR A 126 10.10 0.04 15.12
C THR A 126 10.72 -0.88 16.17
N GLY A 127 10.12 -2.06 16.40
CA GLY A 127 10.65 -3.03 17.36
C GLY A 127 12.02 -3.60 16.98
N TYR A 128 12.27 -3.85 15.69
CA TYR A 128 13.55 -4.38 15.23
C TYR A 128 14.73 -3.45 15.51
N ARG A 129 14.50 -2.13 15.60
CA ARG A 129 15.55 -1.17 15.98
C ARG A 129 16.04 -1.37 17.41
N GLU A 130 15.21 -1.94 18.30
CA GLU A 130 15.56 -2.19 19.69
C GLU A 130 15.98 -3.65 19.93
N TRP A 131 15.34 -4.58 19.21
CA TRP A 131 15.49 -6.02 19.51
C TRP A 131 16.58 -6.70 18.70
N LEU A 132 16.94 -6.15 17.53
CA LEU A 132 17.89 -6.79 16.61
C LEU A 132 19.20 -6.01 16.52
N ALA A 133 20.31 -6.74 16.37
CA ALA A 133 21.58 -6.13 16.05
C ALA A 133 21.53 -5.40 14.69
N ALA A 134 22.27 -4.30 14.54
CA ALA A 134 22.20 -3.42 13.38
C ALA A 134 22.38 -4.13 12.03
N ASN A 135 23.26 -5.15 11.98
CA ASN A 135 23.50 -5.97 10.79
C ASN A 135 22.32 -6.89 10.43
N MET A 136 21.42 -7.20 11.38
CA MET A 136 20.23 -8.01 11.17
C MET A 136 19.00 -7.16 10.80
N GLN A 137 18.94 -5.91 11.25
CA GLN A 137 17.77 -5.02 11.03
C GLN A 137 17.49 -4.83 9.54
N GLN A 138 18.50 -4.55 8.74
CA GLN A 138 18.36 -4.32 7.31
C GLN A 138 17.82 -5.57 6.58
N ARG A 139 18.32 -6.76 6.98
CA ARG A 139 17.82 -8.02 6.43
C ARG A 139 16.38 -8.29 6.84
N ALA A 140 16.04 -8.09 8.11
CA ALA A 140 14.67 -8.26 8.61
C ALA A 140 13.69 -7.33 7.89
N ASN A 141 14.07 -6.06 7.66
CA ASN A 141 13.25 -5.12 6.92
C ASN A 141 13.00 -5.59 5.47
N ALA A 142 14.04 -6.07 4.77
CA ALA A 142 13.90 -6.59 3.41
C ALA A 142 12.98 -7.82 3.35
N TRP A 143 13.14 -8.77 4.28
CA TRP A 143 12.28 -9.94 4.38
C TRP A 143 10.84 -9.61 4.76
N MET A 144 10.62 -8.56 5.58
CA MET A 144 9.27 -8.05 5.86
C MET A 144 8.58 -7.56 4.58
N LEU A 145 9.27 -6.76 3.77
CA LEU A 145 8.71 -6.30 2.50
C LEU A 145 8.41 -7.45 1.54
N MET A 146 9.28 -8.48 1.50
CA MET A 146 9.03 -9.69 0.73
C MET A 146 7.79 -10.44 1.21
N SER A 147 7.60 -10.58 2.53
CA SER A 147 6.39 -11.22 3.07
C SER A 147 5.12 -10.48 2.66
N GLY A 148 5.16 -9.15 2.63
CA GLY A 148 4.05 -8.34 2.12
C GLY A 148 3.79 -8.56 0.64
N ALA A 149 4.81 -8.64 -0.20
CA ALA A 149 4.66 -8.92 -1.63
C ALA A 149 4.07 -10.32 -1.87
N LEU A 150 4.47 -11.32 -1.08
CA LEU A 150 3.86 -12.66 -1.10
C LEU A 150 2.39 -12.63 -0.68
N GLY A 151 2.01 -11.78 0.28
CA GLY A 151 0.61 -11.57 0.67
C GLY A 151 -0.23 -11.00 -0.49
N MET A 152 0.28 -10.00 -1.20
CA MET A 152 -0.38 -9.47 -2.40
C MET A 152 -0.51 -10.52 -3.51
N LEU A 153 0.53 -11.32 -3.73
CA LEU A 153 0.50 -12.43 -4.69
C LEU A 153 -0.56 -13.47 -4.31
N ALA A 154 -0.65 -13.83 -3.03
CA ALA A 154 -1.64 -14.79 -2.53
C ALA A 154 -3.09 -14.29 -2.66
N SER A 155 -3.32 -12.97 -2.71
CA SER A 155 -4.65 -12.37 -2.88
C SER A 155 -5.27 -12.56 -4.28
N THR A 156 -4.52 -13.06 -5.24
CA THR A 156 -4.89 -13.18 -6.66
C THR A 156 -5.36 -14.60 -7.01
N LEU A 157 -4.63 -15.32 -7.85
CA LEU A 157 -4.98 -16.66 -8.28
C LEU A 157 -5.29 -17.63 -7.13
N PRO A 158 -4.52 -17.70 -6.01
CA PRO A 158 -4.85 -18.58 -4.91
C PRO A 158 -6.24 -18.31 -4.31
N VAL A 159 -6.60 -17.04 -4.11
CA VAL A 159 -7.96 -16.66 -3.63
C VAL A 159 -9.01 -17.02 -4.69
N GLN A 160 -8.76 -16.73 -5.97
CA GLN A 160 -9.72 -17.04 -7.04
C GLN A 160 -10.05 -18.53 -7.13
N LEU A 161 -9.07 -19.41 -6.90
CA LEU A 161 -9.28 -20.86 -6.86
C LEU A 161 -10.10 -21.32 -5.67
N LEU A 162 -10.07 -20.60 -4.55
CA LEU A 162 -10.86 -20.89 -3.35
C LEU A 162 -12.31 -20.39 -3.46
N LEU A 163 -12.55 -19.30 -4.22
CA LEU A 163 -13.87 -18.66 -4.29
C LEU A 163 -15.02 -19.61 -4.68
N PRO A 164 -14.88 -20.49 -5.72
CA PRO A 164 -15.94 -21.41 -6.08
C PRO A 164 -16.18 -22.50 -5.03
N ILE A 165 -15.21 -22.78 -4.16
CA ILE A 165 -15.27 -23.87 -3.18
C ILE A 165 -15.91 -23.40 -1.86
N ILE A 166 -15.46 -22.25 -1.34
CA ILE A 166 -15.87 -21.79 0.00
C ILE A 166 -16.62 -20.45 -0.02
N GLY A 167 -16.66 -19.75 -1.14
CA GLY A 167 -17.28 -18.43 -1.25
C GLY A 167 -16.47 -17.31 -0.59
N TRP A 168 -16.74 -16.07 -0.98
CA TRP A 168 -15.99 -14.90 -0.49
C TRP A 168 -16.19 -14.63 1.02
N ARG A 169 -17.36 -14.94 1.55
CA ARG A 169 -17.63 -14.78 3.00
C ARG A 169 -16.70 -15.66 3.83
N SER A 170 -16.58 -16.93 3.46
CA SER A 170 -15.68 -17.87 4.14
C SER A 170 -14.21 -17.47 3.98
N VAL A 171 -13.83 -16.89 2.83
CA VAL A 171 -12.48 -16.32 2.65
C VAL A 171 -12.22 -15.26 3.70
N PHE A 172 -13.14 -14.34 3.98
CA PHE A 172 -12.97 -13.32 5.03
C PHE A 172 -12.97 -13.90 6.45
N ILE A 173 -13.72 -14.98 6.70
CA ILE A 173 -13.62 -15.72 7.97
C ILE A 173 -12.21 -16.30 8.14
N VAL A 174 -11.68 -16.95 7.11
CA VAL A 174 -10.31 -17.50 7.13
C VAL A 174 -9.28 -16.39 7.36
N LEU A 175 -9.41 -15.23 6.69
CA LEU A 175 -8.54 -14.09 6.90
C LEU A 175 -8.63 -13.56 8.34
N GLY A 176 -9.82 -13.45 8.90
CA GLY A 176 -10.04 -13.11 10.31
C GLY A 176 -9.33 -14.08 11.26
N ILE A 177 -9.45 -15.39 11.01
CA ILE A 177 -8.76 -16.43 11.78
C ILE A 177 -7.23 -16.31 11.65
N LEU A 178 -6.70 -16.04 10.47
CA LEU A 178 -5.25 -15.82 10.28
C LEU A 178 -4.75 -14.59 11.05
N ILE A 179 -5.55 -13.52 11.13
CA ILE A 179 -5.21 -12.36 11.97
C ILE A 179 -5.25 -12.75 13.45
N VAL A 180 -6.25 -13.55 13.90
CA VAL A 180 -6.32 -14.03 15.29
C VAL A 180 -5.09 -14.89 15.64
N ILE A 181 -4.68 -15.79 14.76
CA ILE A 181 -3.48 -16.61 14.97
C ILE A 181 -2.24 -15.71 15.09
N SER A 182 -2.08 -14.76 14.18
CA SER A 182 -0.98 -13.80 14.23
C SER A 182 -1.04 -12.94 15.50
N PHE A 183 -2.22 -12.51 15.93
CA PHE A 183 -2.44 -11.77 17.17
C PHE A 183 -1.98 -12.58 18.40
N ILE A 184 -2.40 -13.85 18.49
CA ILE A 184 -2.02 -14.77 19.58
C ILE A 184 -0.50 -14.95 19.60
N PHE A 185 0.12 -15.16 18.44
CA PHE A 185 1.58 -15.32 18.35
C PHE A 185 2.32 -14.04 18.75
N ILE A 186 1.86 -12.85 18.35
CA ILE A 186 2.43 -11.58 18.79
C ILE A 186 2.28 -11.42 20.32
N LEU A 187 1.13 -11.78 20.85
CA LEU A 187 0.86 -11.69 22.29
C LEU A 187 1.86 -12.49 23.12
N PHE A 188 2.17 -13.71 22.69
CA PHE A 188 3.04 -14.60 23.46
C PHE A 188 4.54 -14.46 23.13
N PHE A 189 4.91 -14.23 21.88
CA PHE A 189 6.31 -14.29 21.43
C PHE A 189 6.95 -12.90 21.23
N SER A 190 6.17 -11.82 21.09
CA SER A 190 6.77 -10.50 20.94
C SER A 190 7.32 -10.00 22.28
N PRO A 191 8.54 -9.44 22.32
CA PRO A 191 9.09 -8.81 23.51
C PRO A 191 8.25 -7.65 24.00
N SER A 192 8.28 -7.43 25.31
CA SER A 192 7.71 -6.22 25.88
C SER A 192 8.62 -5.02 25.58
N PHE A 193 8.01 -3.88 25.29
CA PHE A 193 8.73 -2.64 25.11
C PHE A 193 9.26 -2.17 26.47
N THR A 194 10.57 -2.07 26.63
CA THR A 194 11.16 -1.40 27.78
C THR A 194 11.02 0.10 27.54
N ASN A 195 10.11 0.73 28.27
CA ASN A 195 9.98 2.20 28.24
C ASN A 195 11.37 2.79 28.49
N LEU A 196 11.94 3.45 27.51
CA LEU A 196 13.03 4.38 27.72
C LEU A 196 12.41 5.60 28.43
N GLU A 197 12.21 5.49 29.74
CA GLU A 197 11.66 6.55 30.61
C GLU A 197 12.50 7.83 30.65
N ASN A 198 13.52 7.96 29.81
CA ASN A 198 14.44 9.11 29.81
C ASN A 198 14.67 9.72 28.42
N LYS A 199 13.66 9.82 27.56
CA LYS A 199 13.72 10.85 26.52
C LYS A 199 13.11 12.13 27.08
N ASN A 200 14.00 12.97 27.66
CA ASN A 200 13.79 14.33 28.11
C ASN A 200 12.40 14.89 27.79
N GLU A 201 11.57 15.04 28.84
CA GLU A 201 10.26 15.73 28.81
C GLU A 201 10.38 17.22 28.41
N ASN A 202 11.57 17.71 28.13
CA ASN A 202 11.86 19.13 27.89
C ASN A 202 11.66 19.62 26.45
N THR A 203 11.23 18.76 25.52
CA THR A 203 10.81 19.26 24.19
C THR A 203 9.32 19.02 23.99
N LYS A 204 8.48 19.81 24.65
CA LYS A 204 7.09 20.05 24.24
C LYS A 204 7.04 20.78 22.89
N VAL A 205 7.76 20.31 21.89
CA VAL A 205 7.50 20.74 20.52
C VAL A 205 6.17 20.10 20.15
N SER A 206 5.16 20.93 19.95
CA SER A 206 3.81 20.50 19.60
C SER A 206 3.89 19.46 18.48
N PHE A 207 3.23 18.31 18.66
CA PHE A 207 3.12 17.25 17.64
C PHE A 207 2.81 17.84 16.25
N PHE A 208 1.92 18.82 16.19
CA PHE A 208 1.52 19.51 14.96
C PHE A 208 2.60 20.46 14.39
N ALA A 209 3.46 21.08 15.22
CA ALA A 209 4.45 22.04 14.72
C ALA A 209 5.48 21.37 13.80
N ASN A 210 5.96 20.18 14.16
CA ASN A 210 6.91 19.44 13.33
C ASN A 210 6.31 19.01 11.96
N TYR A 211 5.01 18.64 11.94
CA TYR A 211 4.36 18.31 10.68
C TYR A 211 4.15 19.55 9.81
N LEU A 212 3.86 20.71 10.39
CA LEU A 212 3.71 21.96 9.66
C LEU A 212 5.01 22.35 8.92
N GLU A 213 6.16 22.17 9.56
CA GLU A 213 7.47 22.40 8.92
C GLU A 213 7.72 21.45 7.75
N ILE A 214 7.37 20.15 7.91
CA ILE A 214 7.48 19.16 6.82
C ILE A 214 6.60 19.58 5.64
N TRP A 215 5.35 19.97 5.87
CA TRP A 215 4.44 20.41 4.83
C TRP A 215 4.83 21.73 4.15
N LYS A 216 5.60 22.59 4.83
CA LYS A 216 6.16 23.82 4.25
C LYS A 216 7.45 23.57 3.47
N ASN A 217 8.13 22.44 3.67
CA ASN A 217 9.39 22.14 2.99
C ASN A 217 9.17 22.06 1.47
N PRO A 218 9.91 22.85 0.67
CA PRO A 218 9.72 22.89 -0.77
C PRO A 218 9.96 21.54 -1.45
N TYR A 219 10.98 20.79 -1.03
CA TYR A 219 11.29 19.46 -1.58
C TYR A 219 10.16 18.46 -1.31
N PHE A 220 9.61 18.44 -0.08
CA PHE A 220 8.45 17.62 0.25
C PHE A 220 7.26 17.96 -0.65
N ARG A 221 6.98 19.26 -0.84
CA ARG A 221 5.88 19.72 -1.68
C ARG A 221 6.07 19.36 -3.15
N SER A 222 7.30 19.41 -3.68
CA SER A 222 7.58 19.06 -5.08
C SER A 222 7.29 17.59 -5.38
N LEU A 223 7.53 16.67 -4.43
CA LEU A 223 7.29 15.25 -4.57
C LEU A 223 5.87 14.81 -4.18
N THR A 224 5.13 15.65 -3.43
CA THR A 224 3.77 15.32 -2.95
C THR A 224 2.81 14.92 -4.08
N PRO A 225 2.67 15.65 -5.22
CA PRO A 225 1.77 15.25 -6.29
C PRO A 225 2.18 13.93 -6.97
N ILE A 226 3.48 13.64 -7.11
CA ILE A 226 3.96 12.35 -7.64
C ILE A 226 3.59 11.22 -6.68
N GLY A 227 3.80 11.41 -5.37
CA GLY A 227 3.39 10.44 -4.36
C GLY A 227 1.89 10.16 -4.40
N PHE A 228 1.09 11.20 -4.58
CA PHE A 228 -0.37 11.12 -4.60
C PHE A 228 -0.90 10.43 -5.87
N PHE A 229 -0.55 10.94 -7.06
CA PHE A 229 -1.13 10.45 -8.32
C PHE A 229 -0.34 9.30 -8.95
N ASN A 230 0.99 9.37 -9.00
CA ASN A 230 1.78 8.32 -9.67
C ASN A 230 2.00 7.12 -8.77
N TYR A 231 2.48 7.30 -7.54
CA TYR A 231 2.71 6.17 -6.64
C TYR A 231 1.40 5.66 -6.02
N GLY A 232 0.54 6.54 -5.52
CA GLY A 232 -0.81 6.19 -5.07
C GLY A 232 -1.63 5.57 -6.19
N GLY A 233 -1.54 6.13 -7.41
CA GLY A 233 -2.18 5.59 -8.60
C GLY A 233 -1.68 4.19 -8.98
N LEU A 234 -0.37 3.94 -8.96
CA LEU A 234 0.18 2.59 -9.14
C LEU A 234 -0.48 1.61 -8.16
N VAL A 235 -0.52 1.95 -6.87
CA VAL A 235 -1.15 1.09 -5.86
C VAL A 235 -2.65 0.92 -6.12
N ALA A 236 -3.36 1.99 -6.53
CA ALA A 236 -4.78 1.93 -6.87
C ALA A 236 -5.07 0.96 -8.04
N ILE A 237 -4.21 0.96 -9.05
CA ILE A 237 -4.33 0.09 -10.21
C ILE A 237 -4.09 -1.38 -9.82
N ILE A 238 -2.99 -1.68 -9.15
CA ILE A 238 -2.63 -3.07 -8.81
C ILE A 238 -3.55 -3.72 -7.78
N THR A 239 -4.20 -2.90 -6.93
CA THR A 239 -5.07 -3.41 -5.88
C THR A 239 -6.56 -3.36 -6.23
N LEU A 240 -6.92 -2.72 -7.35
CA LEU A 240 -8.30 -2.72 -7.84
C LEU A 240 -8.38 -2.70 -9.37
N TRP A 241 -8.07 -1.58 -10.03
CA TRP A 241 -8.58 -1.26 -11.36
C TRP A 241 -8.03 -2.12 -12.50
N ALA A 242 -6.87 -2.76 -12.34
CA ALA A 242 -6.37 -3.71 -13.35
C ALA A 242 -7.31 -4.92 -13.53
N GLY A 243 -7.94 -5.41 -12.44
CA GLY A 243 -8.93 -6.49 -12.49
C GLY A 243 -10.19 -6.12 -13.28
N PRO A 244 -10.96 -5.09 -12.88
CA PRO A 244 -12.12 -4.60 -13.61
C PRO A 244 -11.84 -4.23 -15.08
N TRP A 245 -10.69 -3.63 -15.41
CA TRP A 245 -10.31 -3.41 -16.80
C TRP A 245 -10.25 -4.73 -17.57
N MET A 246 -9.51 -5.73 -17.05
CA MET A 246 -9.38 -7.04 -17.73
C MET A 246 -10.71 -7.73 -17.91
N THR A 247 -11.64 -7.62 -16.96
CA THR A 247 -12.95 -8.28 -17.07
C THR A 247 -13.97 -7.48 -17.89
N GLN A 248 -14.07 -6.17 -17.70
CA GLN A 248 -15.11 -5.32 -18.28
C GLN A 248 -14.73 -4.74 -19.65
N VAL A 249 -13.43 -4.60 -19.94
CA VAL A 249 -12.93 -4.01 -21.18
C VAL A 249 -12.27 -5.05 -22.08
N SER A 250 -11.37 -5.88 -21.51
CA SER A 250 -10.62 -6.87 -22.31
C SER A 250 -11.34 -8.23 -22.43
N GLY A 251 -12.50 -8.40 -21.79
CA GLY A 251 -13.33 -9.61 -21.90
C GLY A 251 -12.76 -10.86 -21.21
N TYR A 252 -11.85 -10.68 -20.26
CA TYR A 252 -11.30 -11.81 -19.48
C TYR A 252 -12.40 -12.38 -18.55
N ASN A 253 -12.42 -13.71 -18.43
CA ASN A 253 -13.19 -14.32 -17.36
C ASN A 253 -12.47 -14.10 -16.00
N PRO A 254 -13.15 -14.31 -14.85
CA PRO A 254 -12.57 -14.08 -13.52
C PRO A 254 -11.26 -14.83 -13.28
N LEU A 255 -11.13 -16.08 -13.77
CA LEU A 255 -9.91 -16.87 -13.62
C LEU A 255 -8.74 -16.30 -14.45
N GLN A 256 -9.02 -15.87 -15.68
CA GLN A 256 -8.01 -15.23 -16.54
C GLN A 256 -7.54 -13.89 -15.92
N SER A 257 -8.46 -13.10 -15.39
CA SER A 257 -8.14 -11.85 -14.71
C SER A 257 -7.26 -12.10 -13.47
N ALA A 258 -7.63 -13.03 -12.61
CA ALA A 258 -6.86 -13.39 -11.43
C ALA A 258 -5.46 -13.96 -11.78
N THR A 259 -5.37 -14.73 -12.84
CA THR A 259 -4.08 -15.21 -13.38
C THR A 259 -3.23 -14.04 -13.89
N GLY A 260 -3.84 -13.08 -14.57
CA GLY A 260 -3.17 -11.84 -15.00
C GLY A 260 -2.65 -11.03 -13.82
N LEU A 261 -3.47 -10.85 -12.78
CA LEU A 261 -3.06 -10.18 -11.54
C LEU A 261 -1.94 -10.94 -10.82
N PHE A 262 -1.96 -12.28 -10.83
CA PHE A 262 -0.89 -13.10 -10.26
C PHE A 262 0.45 -12.81 -10.95
N TRP A 263 0.49 -12.87 -12.27
CA TRP A 263 1.72 -12.58 -13.03
C TRP A 263 2.17 -11.13 -12.87
N LEU A 264 1.24 -10.18 -12.76
CA LEU A 264 1.54 -8.78 -12.48
C LEU A 264 2.26 -8.64 -11.11
N HIS A 265 1.69 -9.19 -10.03
CA HIS A 265 2.31 -9.12 -8.71
C HIS A 265 3.62 -9.89 -8.62
N PHE A 266 3.72 -11.05 -9.30
CA PHE A 266 4.95 -11.83 -9.38
C PHE A 266 6.07 -11.06 -10.10
N THR A 267 5.75 -10.43 -11.22
CA THR A 267 6.71 -9.59 -11.96
C THR A 267 7.12 -8.38 -11.12
N MET A 268 6.20 -7.75 -10.39
CA MET A 268 6.51 -6.64 -9.49
C MET A 268 7.43 -7.08 -8.34
N LEU A 269 7.21 -8.26 -7.77
CA LEU A 269 8.10 -8.83 -6.74
C LEU A 269 9.54 -8.96 -7.27
N ILE A 270 9.71 -9.52 -8.47
CA ILE A 270 11.02 -9.64 -9.12
C ILE A 270 11.61 -8.26 -9.42
N ALA A 271 10.81 -7.36 -9.99
CA ALA A 271 11.26 -6.04 -10.40
C ALA A 271 11.70 -5.18 -9.20
N PHE A 272 10.98 -5.19 -8.08
CA PHE A 272 11.42 -4.55 -6.84
C PHE A 272 12.68 -5.20 -6.25
N GLY A 273 12.80 -6.53 -6.32
CA GLY A 273 14.00 -7.25 -5.90
C GLY A 273 15.22 -6.84 -6.72
N LEU A 274 15.11 -6.86 -8.05
CA LEU A 274 16.16 -6.42 -8.96
C LEU A 274 16.50 -4.93 -8.75
N TRP A 275 15.49 -4.09 -8.57
CA TRP A 275 15.69 -2.67 -8.30
C TRP A 275 16.47 -2.45 -7.00
N GLY A 276 16.17 -3.20 -5.94
CA GLY A 276 16.91 -3.17 -4.68
C GLY A 276 18.40 -3.53 -4.83
N LEU A 277 18.73 -4.42 -5.77
CA LEU A 277 20.12 -4.80 -6.08
C LEU A 277 20.83 -3.75 -6.95
N ILE A 278 20.13 -3.16 -7.91
CA ILE A 278 20.71 -2.24 -8.91
C ILE A 278 20.85 -0.82 -8.34
N ASN A 279 19.88 -0.35 -7.56
CA ASN A 279 19.81 1.02 -7.06
C ASN A 279 21.08 1.49 -6.32
N PRO A 280 21.73 0.70 -5.43
CA PRO A 280 22.97 1.09 -4.78
C PRO A 280 24.13 1.37 -5.75
N TYR A 281 24.18 0.64 -6.87
CA TYR A 281 25.22 0.87 -7.91
C TYR A 281 24.95 2.17 -8.68
N ILE A 282 23.69 2.47 -8.96
CA ILE A 282 23.29 3.70 -9.63
C ILE A 282 23.62 4.92 -8.75
N LEU A 283 23.29 4.86 -7.46
CA LEU A 283 23.58 5.93 -6.50
C LEU A 283 25.09 6.16 -6.34
N LYS A 284 25.91 5.09 -6.31
CA LYS A 284 27.38 5.21 -6.27
C LYS A 284 27.96 5.92 -7.49
N LYS A 285 27.28 5.89 -8.64
CA LYS A 285 27.66 6.64 -9.85
C LYS A 285 27.22 8.12 -9.81
N GLY A 286 26.68 8.61 -8.69
CA GLY A 286 26.23 10.00 -8.54
C GLY A 286 24.88 10.30 -9.20
N ILE A 287 24.12 9.27 -9.59
CA ILE A 287 22.77 9.44 -10.13
C ILE A 287 21.78 9.52 -8.97
N THR A 288 21.22 10.71 -8.76
CA THR A 288 20.26 10.96 -7.66
C THR A 288 18.87 10.35 -7.94
N ALA A 289 18.08 10.15 -6.90
CA ALA A 289 16.70 9.69 -7.03
C ALA A 289 15.87 10.63 -7.94
N ASP A 290 16.10 11.94 -7.84
CA ASP A 290 15.40 12.93 -8.68
C ASP A 290 15.70 12.78 -10.17
N LYS A 291 16.95 12.46 -10.53
CA LYS A 291 17.32 12.17 -11.92
C LYS A 291 16.60 10.90 -12.41
N ILE A 292 16.56 9.85 -11.58
CA ILE A 292 15.89 8.60 -11.93
C ILE A 292 14.38 8.81 -12.12
N ILE A 293 13.74 9.57 -11.24
CA ILE A 293 12.33 9.94 -11.36
C ILE A 293 12.12 10.77 -12.63
N THR A 294 12.98 11.75 -12.90
CA THR A 294 12.88 12.62 -14.07
C THR A 294 12.91 11.84 -15.37
N TYR A 295 13.81 10.89 -15.53
CA TYR A 295 13.95 10.16 -16.80
C TYR A 295 13.16 8.85 -16.85
N GLY A 296 12.86 8.26 -15.71
CA GLY A 296 12.13 7.00 -15.63
C GLY A 296 10.61 7.13 -15.66
N LEU A 297 10.06 8.13 -14.96
CA LEU A 297 8.59 8.28 -14.83
C LEU A 297 7.85 8.46 -16.16
N PRO A 298 8.38 9.17 -17.19
CA PRO A 298 7.72 9.25 -18.49
C PRO A 298 7.42 7.91 -19.14
N SER A 299 8.19 6.86 -18.86
CA SER A 299 7.93 5.52 -19.39
C SER A 299 6.55 4.98 -18.96
N SER A 300 6.15 5.23 -17.71
CA SER A 300 4.84 4.81 -17.20
C SER A 300 3.69 5.60 -17.84
N LEU A 301 3.91 6.88 -18.12
CA LEU A 301 2.92 7.72 -18.81
C LEU A 301 2.71 7.25 -20.26
N ILE A 302 3.79 6.91 -20.96
CA ILE A 302 3.72 6.37 -22.32
C ILE A 302 2.97 5.04 -22.33
N VAL A 303 3.30 4.13 -21.41
CA VAL A 303 2.61 2.84 -21.31
C VAL A 303 1.13 3.01 -20.96
N LEU A 304 0.79 3.93 -20.05
CA LEU A 304 -0.61 4.22 -19.70
C LEU A 304 -1.39 4.73 -20.90
N LEU A 305 -0.81 5.66 -21.67
CA LEU A 305 -1.43 6.17 -22.90
C LEU A 305 -1.62 5.06 -23.93
N PHE A 306 -0.62 4.16 -24.06
CA PHE A 306 -0.73 3.00 -24.94
C PHE A 306 -1.84 2.04 -24.51
N ILE A 307 -2.05 1.79 -23.20
CA ILE A 307 -3.17 1.01 -22.68
C ILE A 307 -4.51 1.65 -23.08
N ILE A 308 -4.65 2.95 -22.85
CA ILE A 308 -5.88 3.69 -23.19
C ILE A 308 -6.17 3.57 -24.68
N TYR A 309 -5.17 3.75 -25.54
CA TYR A 309 -5.32 3.63 -26.99
C TYR A 309 -5.65 2.19 -27.44
N SER A 310 -5.02 1.18 -26.84
CA SER A 310 -5.22 -0.23 -27.17
C SER A 310 -6.62 -0.75 -26.77
N GLY A 311 -7.28 -0.09 -25.81
CA GLY A 311 -8.65 -0.41 -25.41
C GLY A 311 -8.83 -1.87 -25.02
N SER A 312 -9.73 -2.59 -25.67
CA SER A 312 -10.03 -4.01 -25.41
C SER A 312 -8.85 -4.96 -25.64
N ASN A 313 -7.86 -4.57 -26.42
CA ASN A 313 -6.64 -5.36 -26.65
C ASN A 313 -5.63 -5.25 -25.48
N ALA A 314 -5.84 -4.30 -24.55
CA ALA A 314 -4.94 -4.11 -23.43
C ALA A 314 -5.26 -5.07 -22.28
N GLY A 315 -4.60 -6.22 -22.23
CA GLY A 315 -4.75 -7.23 -21.18
C GLY A 315 -3.65 -7.20 -20.12
N ALA A 316 -3.46 -8.33 -19.44
CA ALA A 316 -2.55 -8.49 -18.31
C ALA A 316 -1.11 -8.03 -18.55
N LEU A 317 -0.56 -8.31 -19.75
CA LEU A 317 0.81 -7.89 -20.10
C LEU A 317 0.97 -6.36 -20.09
N HIS A 318 0.00 -5.65 -20.62
CA HIS A 318 0.01 -4.19 -20.67
C HIS A 318 0.00 -3.58 -19.28
N TRP A 319 -0.87 -4.08 -18.40
CA TRP A 319 -0.91 -3.65 -16.99
C TRP A 319 0.38 -4.02 -16.24
N THR A 320 0.98 -5.16 -16.52
CA THR A 320 2.29 -5.53 -15.98
C THR A 320 3.38 -4.55 -16.42
N LEU A 321 3.42 -4.18 -17.69
CA LEU A 321 4.36 -3.18 -18.22
C LEU A 321 4.15 -1.81 -17.57
N PHE A 322 2.90 -1.38 -17.38
CA PHE A 322 2.59 -0.15 -16.67
C PHE A 322 3.12 -0.19 -15.23
N CYS A 323 2.86 -1.27 -14.49
CA CYS A 323 3.30 -1.39 -13.11
C CYS A 323 4.83 -1.39 -12.99
N VAL A 324 5.53 -2.14 -13.85
CA VAL A 324 7.00 -2.17 -13.87
C VAL A 324 7.58 -0.81 -14.23
N SER A 325 7.04 -0.13 -15.24
CA SER A 325 7.49 1.22 -15.61
C SER A 325 7.17 2.28 -14.56
N SER A 326 6.19 2.03 -13.67
CA SER A 326 5.82 2.92 -12.58
C SER A 326 6.69 2.77 -11.32
N ILE A 327 7.61 1.80 -11.26
CA ILE A 327 8.50 1.59 -10.10
C ILE A 327 9.28 2.85 -9.73
N PHE A 328 9.63 3.68 -10.71
CA PHE A 328 10.35 4.93 -10.48
C PHE A 328 9.60 5.90 -9.57
N ALA A 329 8.26 5.88 -9.55
CA ALA A 329 7.47 6.68 -8.63
C ALA A 329 7.68 6.28 -7.16
N SER A 330 8.01 5.03 -6.88
CA SER A 330 8.25 4.55 -5.50
C SER A 330 9.54 5.14 -4.89
N LEU A 331 10.45 5.65 -5.70
CA LEU A 331 11.68 6.29 -5.23
C LEU A 331 11.45 7.61 -4.48
N THR A 332 10.29 8.23 -4.68
CA THR A 332 9.90 9.44 -3.95
C THR A 332 9.90 9.24 -2.43
N GLN A 333 9.51 8.05 -1.96
CA GLN A 333 9.47 7.73 -0.54
C GLN A 333 10.87 7.68 0.11
N PRO A 334 11.86 6.91 -0.39
CA PRO A 334 13.22 6.96 0.15
C PRO A 334 13.88 8.33 -0.07
N ALA A 335 13.59 9.06 -1.16
CA ALA A 335 14.10 10.40 -1.39
C ALA A 335 13.67 11.37 -0.27
N ILE A 336 12.40 11.34 0.13
CA ILE A 336 11.90 12.09 1.30
C ILE A 336 12.64 11.67 2.57
N GLY A 337 12.79 10.36 2.81
CA GLY A 337 13.49 9.87 4.01
C GLY A 337 14.94 10.32 4.12
N LEU A 338 15.64 10.44 2.99
CA LEU A 338 17.05 10.88 2.93
C LEU A 338 17.23 12.40 2.99
N HIS A 339 16.20 13.17 2.57
CA HIS A 339 16.26 14.63 2.57
C HIS A 339 16.18 15.24 3.98
N PHE A 340 15.39 14.63 4.86
CA PHE A 340 15.23 15.12 6.23
C PHE A 340 16.27 14.53 7.18
N SER A 341 16.65 15.30 8.22
CA SER A 341 17.51 14.80 9.29
C SER A 341 16.93 13.57 9.98
N SER A 342 17.78 12.71 10.52
CA SER A 342 17.37 11.43 11.16
C SER A 342 16.27 11.59 12.23
N ASN A 343 16.24 12.73 12.93
CA ASN A 343 15.25 13.03 13.96
C ASN A 343 13.85 13.35 13.40
N VAL A 344 13.77 13.79 12.14
CA VAL A 344 12.54 14.23 11.46
C VAL A 344 12.11 13.24 10.38
N ALA A 345 13.05 12.48 9.83
CA ALA A 345 12.81 11.57 8.71
C ALA A 345 11.65 10.60 8.93
N GLY A 346 11.50 10.04 10.14
CA GLY A 346 10.38 9.16 10.48
C GLY A 346 9.02 9.86 10.36
N LYS A 347 8.92 11.12 10.82
CA LYS A 347 7.70 11.93 10.71
C LYS A 347 7.43 12.33 9.26
N ALA A 348 8.48 12.68 8.50
CA ALA A 348 8.36 13.00 7.08
C ALA A 348 7.87 11.80 6.27
N LEU A 349 8.37 10.60 6.53
CA LEU A 349 7.90 9.36 5.91
C LEU A 349 6.44 9.04 6.28
N SER A 350 6.03 9.26 7.53
CA SER A 350 4.62 9.08 7.94
C SER A 350 3.70 10.07 7.24
N ALA A 351 4.11 11.35 7.13
CA ALA A 351 3.37 12.36 6.38
C ALA A 351 3.29 12.01 4.88
N TYR A 352 4.37 11.49 4.32
CA TYR A 352 4.40 11.10 2.91
C TYR A 352 3.56 9.83 2.64
N ASN A 353 3.57 8.88 3.55
CA ASN A 353 2.68 7.72 3.49
C ASN A 353 1.20 8.12 3.54
N LEU A 354 0.84 9.11 4.38
CA LEU A 354 -0.50 9.68 4.37
C LEU A 354 -0.87 10.19 2.98
N VAL A 355 0.02 10.94 2.31
CA VAL A 355 -0.18 11.43 0.93
C VAL A 355 -0.42 10.28 -0.04
N ILE A 356 0.46 9.26 -0.02
CA ILE A 356 0.36 8.11 -0.92
C ILE A 356 -0.97 7.38 -0.74
N PHE A 357 -1.33 7.01 0.49
CA PHE A 357 -2.53 6.20 0.74
C PHE A 357 -3.83 7.00 0.57
N LEU A 358 -3.82 8.31 0.85
CA LEU A 358 -4.92 9.19 0.48
C LEU A 358 -5.05 9.29 -1.04
N GLY A 359 -3.93 9.33 -1.77
CA GLY A 359 -3.89 9.24 -3.23
C GLY A 359 -4.51 7.96 -3.76
N VAL A 360 -4.20 6.79 -3.13
CA VAL A 360 -4.83 5.52 -3.49
C VAL A 360 -6.36 5.61 -3.37
N PHE A 361 -6.86 6.09 -2.23
CA PHE A 361 -8.29 6.28 -1.99
C PHE A 361 -8.94 7.15 -3.06
N VAL A 362 -8.37 8.34 -3.28
CA VAL A 362 -8.94 9.32 -4.23
C VAL A 362 -8.89 8.80 -5.67
N VAL A 363 -7.82 8.14 -6.07
CA VAL A 363 -7.70 7.56 -7.42
C VAL A 363 -8.66 6.40 -7.61
N GLN A 364 -8.79 5.50 -6.62
CA GLN A 364 -9.72 4.37 -6.71
C GLN A 364 -11.17 4.84 -6.84
N TRP A 365 -11.59 5.73 -5.96
CA TRP A 365 -12.95 6.26 -5.98
C TRP A 365 -13.19 7.18 -7.17
N GLY A 366 -12.23 8.05 -7.50
CA GLY A 366 -12.32 9.01 -8.61
C GLY A 366 -12.45 8.34 -9.98
N ILE A 367 -11.67 7.29 -10.25
CA ILE A 367 -11.83 6.49 -11.49
C ILE A 367 -13.25 5.92 -11.57
N GLY A 368 -13.77 5.36 -10.47
CA GLY A 368 -15.14 4.83 -10.44
C GLY A 368 -16.20 5.88 -10.73
N ILE A 369 -16.10 7.07 -10.10
CA ILE A 369 -17.02 8.18 -10.36
C ILE A 369 -16.99 8.58 -11.84
N ILE A 370 -15.82 8.72 -12.44
CA ILE A 370 -15.68 9.15 -13.83
C ILE A 370 -16.28 8.09 -14.78
N ILE A 371 -16.05 6.80 -14.51
CA ILE A 371 -16.65 5.70 -15.28
C ILE A 371 -18.19 5.85 -15.25
N ASP A 372 -18.80 6.00 -14.07
CA ASP A 372 -20.25 6.08 -13.95
C ASP A 372 -20.82 7.35 -14.58
N VAL A 373 -20.13 8.49 -14.46
CA VAL A 373 -20.51 9.74 -15.13
C VAL A 373 -20.51 9.56 -16.65
N ILE A 374 -19.47 8.96 -17.23
CA ILE A 374 -19.43 8.75 -18.69
C ILE A 374 -20.52 7.76 -19.12
N LYS A 375 -20.77 6.71 -18.35
CA LYS A 375 -21.87 5.77 -18.63
C LYS A 375 -23.25 6.42 -18.55
N SER A 376 -23.47 7.39 -17.67
CA SER A 376 -24.74 8.12 -17.57
C SER A 376 -25.06 8.94 -18.81
N PHE A 377 -24.06 9.27 -19.63
CA PHE A 377 -24.25 9.89 -20.95
C PHE A 377 -24.53 8.87 -22.08
N GLY A 378 -24.68 7.57 -21.74
CA GLY A 378 -25.02 6.52 -22.70
C GLY A 378 -23.82 5.88 -23.39
N PHE A 379 -22.58 6.17 -22.97
CA PHE A 379 -21.39 5.52 -23.51
C PHE A 379 -21.21 4.11 -22.96
N ASP A 380 -20.58 3.26 -23.75
CA ASP A 380 -20.27 1.88 -23.38
C ASP A 380 -19.13 1.77 -22.33
N ASN A 381 -18.89 0.54 -21.85
CA ASN A 381 -17.82 0.27 -20.88
C ASN A 381 -16.45 0.69 -21.41
N LEU A 382 -16.14 0.42 -22.68
CA LEU A 382 -14.82 0.73 -23.24
C LEU A 382 -14.54 2.23 -23.17
N ILE A 383 -15.44 3.06 -23.69
CA ILE A 383 -15.30 4.52 -23.71
C ILE A 383 -15.25 5.07 -22.28
N ALA A 384 -16.10 4.54 -21.37
CA ALA A 384 -16.13 4.98 -19.98
C ALA A 384 -14.82 4.72 -19.24
N TYR A 385 -14.24 3.53 -19.41
CA TYR A 385 -12.95 3.20 -18.82
C TYR A 385 -11.82 4.01 -19.48
N GLN A 386 -11.76 4.09 -20.80
CA GLN A 386 -10.76 4.90 -21.50
C GLN A 386 -10.79 6.36 -21.04
N GLY A 387 -11.98 6.96 -20.92
CA GLY A 387 -12.14 8.33 -20.43
C GLY A 387 -11.66 8.52 -18.99
N ALA A 388 -12.00 7.59 -18.09
CA ALA A 388 -11.56 7.66 -16.70
C ALA A 388 -10.04 7.53 -16.57
N PHE A 389 -9.43 6.60 -17.31
CA PHE A 389 -7.98 6.43 -17.31
C PHE A 389 -7.26 7.58 -18.04
N PHE A 390 -7.90 8.24 -19.00
CA PHE A 390 -7.35 9.44 -19.61
C PHE A 390 -7.30 10.62 -18.63
N VAL A 391 -8.34 10.82 -17.80
CA VAL A 391 -8.29 11.79 -16.70
C VAL A 391 -7.19 11.45 -15.70
N PHE A 392 -7.06 10.19 -15.34
CA PHE A 392 -5.96 9.73 -14.48
C PHE A 392 -4.58 10.01 -15.11
N PHE A 393 -4.41 9.77 -16.42
CA PHE A 393 -3.20 10.11 -17.17
C PHE A 393 -2.90 11.62 -17.11
N ILE A 394 -3.90 12.48 -17.24
CA ILE A 394 -3.74 13.94 -17.12
C ILE A 394 -3.25 14.30 -15.71
N CYS A 395 -3.83 13.73 -14.65
CA CYS A 395 -3.40 13.96 -13.27
C CYS A 395 -1.95 13.51 -13.03
N CYS A 396 -1.57 12.33 -13.54
CA CYS A 396 -0.20 11.82 -13.45
C CYS A 396 0.79 12.71 -14.20
N THR A 397 0.43 13.16 -15.41
CA THR A 397 1.25 14.05 -16.24
C THR A 397 1.40 15.42 -15.59
N GLY A 398 0.30 15.97 -15.08
CA GLY A 398 0.31 17.26 -14.37
C GLY A 398 1.19 17.23 -13.12
N SER A 399 1.14 16.14 -12.35
CA SER A 399 2.00 15.95 -11.18
C SER A 399 3.48 15.85 -11.55
N TYR A 400 3.79 15.20 -12.67
CA TYR A 400 5.16 15.11 -13.19
C TYR A 400 5.68 16.46 -13.68
N ILE A 401 4.86 17.24 -14.43
CA ILE A 401 5.21 18.61 -14.86
C ILE A 401 5.46 19.50 -13.64
N TYR A 402 4.58 19.43 -12.64
CA TYR A 402 4.75 20.19 -11.39
C TYR A 402 6.08 19.88 -10.71
N PHE A 403 6.48 18.61 -10.65
CA PHE A 403 7.78 18.22 -10.11
C PHE A 403 8.93 18.83 -10.93
N LEU A 404 8.89 18.76 -12.27
CA LEU A 404 9.94 19.29 -13.13
C LEU A 404 10.14 20.80 -12.94
N THR A 405 9.03 21.56 -12.82
CA THR A 405 9.06 23.02 -12.65
C THR A 405 9.54 23.46 -11.27
N ASN A 406 9.30 22.64 -10.23
CA ASN A 406 9.69 22.96 -8.85
C ASN A 406 11.02 22.32 -8.43
N LYS A 407 11.56 21.39 -9.21
CA LYS A 407 12.84 20.73 -8.94
C LYS A 407 14.04 21.70 -9.02
N ALA A 408 14.00 22.71 -9.86
CA ALA A 408 15.09 23.67 -10.07
C ALA A 408 15.33 24.61 -8.86
N ASN A 409 14.45 24.58 -7.86
CA ASN A 409 14.51 25.41 -6.65
C ASN A 409 15.16 24.71 -5.44
N HIS A 410 15.90 23.56 -5.66
CA HIS A 410 16.51 22.78 -4.58
C HIS A 410 17.97 22.43 -4.82
#